data_47606f8e66fb983c9c4ebe227386bceb
#
_entry.id   47606f8e66fb983c9c4ebe227386bceb
#
_cell.length_a   1.000
_cell.length_b   1.000
_cell.length_c   1.000
_cell.angle_alpha   90.00
_cell.angle_beta   90.00
_cell.angle_gamma   90.00
#
_symmetry.space_group_name_H-M   'P 1'
#
loop_
_entity.id
_entity.type
_entity.pdbx_description
1 polymer ?
#
loop_
_entity_poly.entity_id
_entity_poly.type
_entity_poly.pdbx_seq_one_letter_code
_entity_poly.pdbx_strand_id
1 'polypeptide(L)'
;MIAASCEPTTLIDAARCPLSGKVTTLGVAFAALVLSATPLLAQRSVYIEDLTWPEVQQAIQSGKTNAIIYTGSTEQNGPHMAIGKHNFIARWVAGAIAIKLGDALVYPTLPFAPTGDAVKRTAHMRFPGSVTLTPQTYRSVVHDVALSAIDAGFHNVFIMGDHGDGQDVLGAVANELDAQWKPKGVRVFYVPDLYFKEKQQAHAYEASHGLPTHDVHAGTDDTSELMALDGQHRWIRTDKLAPSEGAQTARTGVDGDPTKATAALGDIFLRYKIDDAVSQIRALDKNPQREE
;
A
#
# COMPACT_ATOMS: atom_id res chain seq x y z
N MET A 1 -15.39 11.84 -57.85
CA MET A 1 -15.14 12.90 -58.84
C MET A 1 -13.93 13.68 -58.40
N ILE A 2 -12.89 13.61 -59.27
CA ILE A 2 -11.78 14.51 -59.57
C ILE A 2 -10.68 14.53 -58.49
N ALA A 3 -9.55 13.85 -58.54
CA ALA A 3 -8.42 13.71 -59.46
C ALA A 3 -7.74 15.02 -59.91
N ALA A 4 -6.45 15.15 -59.51
CA ALA A 4 -5.34 15.79 -60.25
C ALA A 4 -4.09 15.78 -59.31
N SER A 5 -3.07 14.95 -59.44
CA SER A 5 -1.97 14.76 -60.40
C SER A 5 -1.28 16.04 -60.86
N CYS A 6 -0.01 16.18 -60.52
CA CYS A 6 1.04 16.67 -61.39
C CYS A 6 2.44 16.48 -60.81
N GLU A 7 3.21 15.61 -61.41
CA GLU A 7 4.66 15.64 -61.61
C GLU A 7 4.92 16.34 -62.97
N PRO A 8 6.16 16.41 -63.50
CA PRO A 8 7.52 16.63 -62.99
C PRO A 8 8.27 17.73 -63.82
N THR A 9 9.55 17.90 -63.73
CA THR A 9 10.56 18.11 -64.82
C THR A 9 11.86 18.73 -64.27
N THR A 10 12.91 18.08 -64.37
CA THR A 10 14.09 17.90 -65.26
C THR A 10 15.16 18.98 -65.26
N LEU A 11 16.39 18.46 -65.04
CA LEU A 11 17.70 18.67 -65.75
C LEU A 11 18.35 20.07 -65.69
N ILE A 12 19.64 20.12 -65.35
CA ILE A 12 20.79 20.33 -66.29
C ILE A 12 22.12 20.14 -65.57
N ASP A 13 22.94 19.51 -66.21
CA ASP A 13 24.28 19.01 -66.35
C ASP A 13 25.41 20.06 -66.21
N ALA A 14 26.59 19.51 -65.95
CA ALA A 14 27.93 19.91 -66.37
C ALA A 14 28.89 20.54 -65.37
N ALA A 15 29.93 19.87 -64.99
CA ALA A 15 31.30 20.01 -65.55
C ALA A 15 32.35 19.32 -64.67
N ARG A 16 33.15 18.46 -65.29
CA ARG A 16 34.36 17.83 -64.79
C ARG A 16 35.50 18.83 -64.68
N CYS A 17 36.34 18.67 -63.66
CA CYS A 17 37.80 18.76 -63.81
C CYS A 17 38.50 18.02 -62.65
N PRO A 18 39.59 17.31 -62.93
CA PRO A 18 40.27 16.44 -61.98
C PRO A 18 41.49 17.12 -61.34
N LEU A 19 41.65 16.96 -60.03
CA LEU A 19 42.92 17.20 -59.37
C LEU A 19 43.30 15.99 -58.53
N SER A 20 44.37 15.32 -59.00
CA SER A 20 45.12 14.28 -58.34
C SER A 20 45.79 14.81 -57.08
N GLY A 21 45.44 14.24 -55.93
CA GLY A 21 46.18 14.46 -54.71
C GLY A 21 46.12 13.18 -53.88
N LYS A 22 47.28 12.50 -53.77
CA LYS A 22 47.46 11.32 -52.90
C LYS A 22 47.30 11.79 -51.45
N VAL A 23 46.23 11.41 -50.79
CA VAL A 23 46.08 11.53 -49.34
C VAL A 23 46.21 10.15 -48.72
N THR A 24 47.25 9.99 -47.97
CA THR A 24 47.54 8.83 -47.12
C THR A 24 46.53 8.81 -45.99
N THR A 25 45.57 7.90 -46.04
CA THR A 25 44.57 7.71 -44.96
C THR A 25 45.21 6.93 -43.82
N LEU A 26 45.53 7.65 -42.74
CA LEU A 26 45.79 7.05 -41.44
C LEU A 26 44.42 6.62 -40.85
N GLY A 27 44.18 5.33 -40.86
CA GLY A 27 42.93 4.78 -40.27
C GLY A 27 43.02 4.83 -38.76
N VAL A 28 42.32 5.79 -38.14
CA VAL A 28 41.99 5.78 -36.72
C VAL A 28 40.70 4.98 -36.55
N ALA A 29 40.88 3.74 -36.10
CA ALA A 29 39.71 2.92 -35.69
C ALA A 29 39.14 3.49 -34.39
N PHE A 30 38.05 4.25 -34.51
CA PHE A 30 37.22 4.64 -33.36
C PHE A 30 36.39 3.42 -32.99
N ALA A 31 36.84 2.66 -31.97
CA ALA A 31 35.98 1.68 -31.32
C ALA A 31 34.91 2.44 -30.54
N ALA A 32 33.73 2.60 -31.14
CA ALA A 32 32.54 3.10 -30.44
C ALA A 32 32.13 2.04 -29.41
N LEU A 33 32.50 2.28 -28.15
CA LEU A 33 31.97 1.55 -27.01
C LEU A 33 30.52 1.96 -26.88
N VAL A 34 29.61 1.20 -27.49
CA VAL A 34 28.14 1.34 -27.26
C VAL A 34 27.90 0.83 -25.86
N LEU A 35 27.99 1.73 -24.87
CA LEU A 35 27.35 1.51 -23.58
C LEU A 35 25.84 1.42 -23.86
N SER A 36 25.33 0.20 -23.96
CA SER A 36 23.94 -0.09 -23.88
C SER A 36 23.47 0.33 -22.47
N ALA A 37 23.13 1.61 -22.31
CA ALA A 37 22.34 2.07 -21.20
C ALA A 37 20.97 1.38 -21.35
N THR A 38 20.80 0.21 -20.74
CA THR A 38 19.48 -0.31 -20.48
C THR A 38 18.74 0.79 -19.73
N PRO A 39 17.62 1.33 -20.26
CA PRO A 39 16.86 2.28 -19.50
C PRO A 39 16.47 1.56 -18.20
N LEU A 40 16.91 2.11 -17.08
CA LEU A 40 16.40 1.72 -15.77
C LEU A 40 14.92 2.10 -15.83
N LEU A 41 14.08 1.13 -16.20
CA LEU A 41 12.63 1.31 -16.19
C LEU A 41 12.28 1.59 -14.74
N ALA A 42 12.09 2.87 -14.43
CA ALA A 42 11.60 3.28 -13.13
C ALA A 42 10.33 2.45 -12.87
N GLN A 43 10.33 1.67 -11.80
CA GLN A 43 9.20 0.83 -11.44
C GLN A 43 7.94 1.72 -11.39
N ARG A 44 6.97 1.40 -12.22
CA ARG A 44 5.76 2.22 -12.43
C ARG A 44 4.88 2.28 -11.18
N SER A 45 4.93 1.26 -10.32
CA SER A 45 4.12 1.16 -9.11
C SER A 45 4.82 0.32 -8.04
N VAL A 46 4.50 0.56 -6.77
CA VAL A 46 4.84 -0.33 -5.66
C VAL A 46 3.78 -1.40 -5.44
N TYR A 47 2.61 -1.26 -6.05
CA TYR A 47 1.50 -2.21 -5.93
C TYR A 47 1.66 -3.33 -6.95
N ILE A 48 1.67 -4.57 -6.46
CA ILE A 48 1.89 -5.75 -7.30
C ILE A 48 0.77 -5.95 -8.33
N GLU A 49 -0.45 -5.53 -7.99
CA GLU A 49 -1.63 -5.61 -8.85
C GLU A 49 -1.59 -4.66 -10.07
N ASP A 50 -0.70 -3.67 -10.05
CA ASP A 50 -0.48 -2.74 -11.16
C ASP A 50 0.67 -3.22 -12.08
N LEU A 51 1.34 -4.31 -11.73
CA LEU A 51 2.51 -4.84 -12.42
C LEU A 51 2.17 -6.12 -13.19
N THR A 52 2.84 -6.32 -14.30
CA THR A 52 2.84 -7.62 -14.99
C THR A 52 3.78 -8.59 -14.25
N TRP A 53 3.58 -9.91 -14.41
CA TRP A 53 4.44 -10.89 -13.76
C TRP A 53 5.95 -10.74 -14.08
N PRO A 54 6.37 -10.34 -15.32
CA PRO A 54 7.79 -10.08 -15.57
C PRO A 54 8.32 -8.85 -14.84
N GLU A 55 7.49 -7.80 -14.66
CA GLU A 55 7.87 -6.61 -13.87
C GLU A 55 8.04 -6.94 -12.38
N VAL A 56 7.18 -7.81 -11.83
CA VAL A 56 7.35 -8.32 -10.46
C VAL A 56 8.65 -9.10 -10.32
N GLN A 57 8.92 -10.03 -11.24
CA GLN A 57 10.16 -10.81 -11.25
C GLN A 57 11.40 -9.91 -11.32
N GLN A 58 11.38 -8.92 -12.22
CA GLN A 58 12.47 -7.95 -12.34
C GLN A 58 12.65 -7.11 -11.07
N ALA A 59 11.55 -6.69 -10.43
CA ALA A 59 11.61 -5.93 -9.20
C ALA A 59 12.28 -6.73 -8.07
N ILE A 60 11.92 -8.00 -7.89
CA ILE A 60 12.53 -8.89 -6.91
C ILE A 60 14.01 -9.08 -7.22
N GLN A 61 14.38 -9.37 -8.47
CA GLN A 61 15.76 -9.53 -8.91
C GLN A 61 16.60 -8.25 -8.74
N SER A 62 15.98 -7.07 -8.78
CA SER A 62 16.64 -5.78 -8.57
C SER A 62 16.70 -5.36 -7.09
N GLY A 63 16.31 -6.23 -6.15
CA GLY A 63 16.47 -6.02 -4.72
C GLY A 63 15.20 -5.64 -3.97
N LYS A 64 14.01 -5.65 -4.61
CA LYS A 64 12.75 -5.47 -3.89
C LYS A 64 12.30 -6.80 -3.28
N THR A 65 12.93 -7.15 -2.17
CA THR A 65 12.78 -8.46 -1.53
C THR A 65 11.81 -8.47 -0.36
N ASN A 66 11.15 -7.35 -0.09
CA ASN A 66 10.19 -7.18 0.98
C ASN A 66 8.75 -7.18 0.42
N ALA A 67 7.88 -8.03 0.94
CA ALA A 67 6.45 -8.05 0.62
C ALA A 67 5.63 -7.44 1.76
N ILE A 68 4.71 -6.54 1.47
CA ILE A 68 3.76 -5.98 2.41
C ILE A 68 2.38 -6.57 2.13
N ILE A 69 1.77 -7.21 3.13
CA ILE A 69 0.40 -7.70 3.15
C ILE A 69 -0.35 -6.90 4.19
N TYR A 70 -1.22 -5.99 3.77
CA TYR A 70 -1.98 -5.14 4.68
C TYR A 70 -3.48 -5.44 4.52
N THR A 71 -4.10 -5.86 5.60
CA THR A 71 -5.52 -6.19 5.64
C THR A 71 -6.33 -4.99 6.06
N GLY A 72 -7.39 -4.72 5.32
CA GLY A 72 -8.42 -3.76 5.70
C GLY A 72 -9.62 -4.45 6.34
N SER A 73 -10.79 -3.85 6.14
CA SER A 73 -12.11 -4.37 6.51
C SER A 73 -13.18 -3.67 5.69
N THR A 74 -14.30 -4.35 5.49
CA THR A 74 -15.52 -3.74 4.92
C THR A 74 -16.60 -3.77 5.99
N GLU A 75 -16.78 -2.66 6.68
CA GLU A 75 -17.69 -2.58 7.81
C GLU A 75 -18.36 -1.22 7.93
N GLN A 76 -19.43 -1.15 8.71
CA GLN A 76 -20.05 0.12 9.04
C GLN A 76 -19.07 1.04 9.80
N ASN A 77 -19.09 2.32 9.50
CA ASN A 77 -18.30 3.36 10.14
C ASN A 77 -19.17 4.59 10.41
N GLY A 78 -20.30 4.36 11.08
CA GLY A 78 -21.32 5.39 11.30
C GLY A 78 -22.04 5.81 10.01
N PRO A 79 -22.96 6.78 10.11
CA PRO A 79 -23.69 7.29 8.94
C PRO A 79 -22.88 8.23 8.07
N HIS A 80 -21.69 8.63 8.52
CA HIS A 80 -20.88 9.68 7.89
C HIS A 80 -19.70 9.16 7.08
N MET A 81 -19.25 7.91 7.27
CA MET A 81 -18.13 7.36 6.51
C MET A 81 -18.54 6.19 5.62
N ALA A 82 -17.85 6.07 4.48
CA ALA A 82 -17.98 4.90 3.62
C ALA A 82 -17.50 3.62 4.32
N ILE A 83 -18.20 2.50 4.07
CA ILE A 83 -17.90 1.20 4.71
C ILE A 83 -16.55 0.59 4.32
N GLY A 84 -15.89 1.12 3.30
CA GLY A 84 -14.56 0.71 2.86
C GLY A 84 -13.41 1.50 3.51
N LYS A 85 -13.63 2.26 4.59
CA LYS A 85 -12.64 3.10 5.26
C LYS A 85 -11.28 2.40 5.40
N HIS A 86 -11.26 1.26 6.06
CA HIS A 86 -10.05 0.49 6.32
C HIS A 86 -9.32 0.04 5.05
N ASN A 87 -10.06 -0.25 3.97
CA ASN A 87 -9.44 -0.66 2.70
C ASN A 87 -8.73 0.52 2.01
N PHE A 88 -9.32 1.72 2.08
CA PHE A 88 -8.73 2.91 1.49
C PHE A 88 -7.47 3.34 2.26
N ILE A 89 -7.55 3.34 3.60
CA ILE A 89 -6.42 3.64 4.48
C ILE A 89 -5.30 2.61 4.29
N ALA A 90 -5.61 1.31 4.40
CA ALA A 90 -4.64 0.23 4.28
C ALA A 90 -3.89 0.29 2.94
N ARG A 91 -4.59 0.46 1.82
CA ARG A 91 -3.96 0.57 0.51
C ARG A 91 -2.99 1.76 0.44
N TRP A 92 -3.45 2.94 0.87
CA TRP A 92 -2.65 4.16 0.79
C TRP A 92 -1.43 4.09 1.71
N VAL A 93 -1.60 3.68 2.97
CA VAL A 93 -0.53 3.55 3.97
C VAL A 93 0.50 2.52 3.54
N ALA A 94 0.07 1.35 3.05
CA ALA A 94 0.98 0.32 2.53
C ALA A 94 1.88 0.84 1.40
N GLY A 95 1.30 1.61 0.46
CA GLY A 95 2.05 2.25 -0.62
C GLY A 95 3.08 3.26 -0.10
N ALA A 96 2.68 4.10 0.87
CA ALA A 96 3.58 5.07 1.49
C ALA A 96 4.74 4.39 2.25
N ILE A 97 4.45 3.30 2.98
CA ILE A 97 5.47 2.47 3.65
C ILE A 97 6.44 1.90 2.62
N ALA A 98 5.93 1.27 1.55
CA ALA A 98 6.77 0.66 0.51
C ALA A 98 7.69 1.68 -0.18
N ILE A 99 7.17 2.88 -0.49
CA ILE A 99 7.95 3.99 -1.05
C ILE A 99 9.05 4.43 -0.08
N LYS A 100 8.73 4.54 1.22
CA LYS A 100 9.67 4.99 2.25
C LYS A 100 10.75 3.95 2.58
N LEU A 101 10.44 2.66 2.42
CA LEU A 101 11.41 1.56 2.54
C LEU A 101 12.32 1.49 1.32
N GLY A 102 11.78 1.64 0.12
CA GLY A 102 12.51 1.63 -1.16
C GLY A 102 12.69 0.24 -1.78
N ASP A 103 12.58 -0.82 -0.99
CA ASP A 103 12.84 -2.22 -1.35
C ASP A 103 11.65 -3.16 -1.17
N ALA A 104 10.43 -2.61 -1.10
CA ALA A 104 9.20 -3.35 -0.87
C ALA A 104 8.21 -3.27 -2.04
N LEU A 105 7.39 -4.32 -2.18
CA LEU A 105 6.16 -4.36 -2.97
C LEU A 105 4.96 -4.62 -2.08
N VAL A 106 3.80 -4.11 -2.49
CA VAL A 106 2.53 -4.22 -1.76
C VAL A 106 1.62 -5.21 -2.48
N TYR A 107 1.18 -6.23 -1.77
CA TYR A 107 0.11 -7.12 -2.22
C TYR A 107 -1.25 -6.42 -2.22
N PRO A 108 -2.23 -6.90 -3.01
CA PRO A 108 -3.59 -6.36 -2.96
C PRO A 108 -4.13 -6.36 -1.54
N THR A 109 -4.73 -5.23 -1.14
CA THR A 109 -5.35 -5.12 0.19
C THR A 109 -6.43 -6.18 0.36
N LEU A 110 -6.36 -6.97 1.45
CA LEU A 110 -7.41 -7.92 1.79
C LEU A 110 -8.60 -7.16 2.40
N PRO A 111 -9.76 -7.08 1.71
CA PRO A 111 -10.81 -6.14 2.10
C PRO A 111 -11.76 -6.66 3.17
N PHE A 112 -11.48 -7.81 3.76
CA PHE A 112 -12.35 -8.47 4.72
C PHE A 112 -11.56 -8.98 5.92
N ALA A 113 -12.09 -8.71 7.12
CA ALA A 113 -11.57 -9.16 8.41
C ALA A 113 -12.74 -9.72 9.26
N PRO A 114 -12.48 -10.31 10.42
CA PRO A 114 -13.53 -10.54 11.42
C PRO A 114 -14.15 -9.21 11.86
N THR A 115 -15.48 -9.07 11.78
CA THR A 115 -16.22 -7.84 12.15
C THR A 115 -17.49 -8.13 12.96
N GLY A 116 -17.59 -9.35 13.46
CA GLY A 116 -18.71 -9.84 14.24
C GLY A 116 -19.31 -11.14 13.70
N ASP A 117 -20.45 -11.55 14.26
CA ASP A 117 -21.17 -12.76 13.89
C ASP A 117 -22.34 -12.43 12.95
N ALA A 118 -22.29 -12.92 11.71
CA ALA A 118 -23.31 -12.66 10.69
C ALA A 118 -24.67 -13.32 11.01
N VAL A 119 -24.67 -14.47 11.72
CA VAL A 119 -25.89 -15.21 12.07
C VAL A 119 -26.58 -14.55 13.27
N LYS A 120 -25.82 -14.26 14.31
CA LYS A 120 -26.31 -13.61 15.53
C LYS A 120 -26.44 -12.10 15.38
N ARG A 121 -25.92 -11.53 14.28
CA ARG A 121 -25.91 -10.09 13.99
C ARG A 121 -25.28 -9.28 15.12
N THR A 122 -24.06 -9.64 15.52
CA THR A 122 -23.30 -8.93 16.56
C THR A 122 -22.34 -7.89 15.93
N ALA A 123 -21.83 -6.98 16.73
CA ALA A 123 -20.87 -5.92 16.35
C ALA A 123 -21.30 -5.21 15.06
N HIS A 124 -20.42 -5.06 14.08
CA HIS A 124 -20.70 -4.37 12.80
C HIS A 124 -21.72 -5.10 11.92
N MET A 125 -21.91 -6.41 12.14
CA MET A 125 -22.88 -7.21 11.37
C MET A 125 -24.34 -6.87 11.65
N ARG A 126 -24.64 -5.98 12.59
CA ARG A 126 -25.96 -5.40 12.79
C ARG A 126 -26.36 -4.43 11.67
N PHE A 127 -25.40 -3.88 10.96
CA PHE A 127 -25.58 -2.85 9.94
C PHE A 127 -25.42 -3.42 8.53
N PRO A 128 -26.28 -3.02 7.58
CA PRO A 128 -26.18 -3.47 6.19
C PRO A 128 -24.86 -3.08 5.54
N GLY A 129 -24.34 -3.95 4.70
CA GLY A 129 -23.11 -3.72 3.93
C GLY A 129 -21.82 -4.18 4.63
N SER A 130 -21.83 -4.41 5.96
CA SER A 130 -20.71 -5.02 6.65
C SER A 130 -20.49 -6.46 6.20
N VAL A 131 -19.23 -6.86 6.05
CA VAL A 131 -18.81 -8.22 5.67
C VAL A 131 -17.89 -8.76 6.76
N THR A 132 -18.09 -9.99 7.17
CA THR A 132 -17.21 -10.66 8.14
C THR A 132 -16.64 -11.95 7.58
N LEU A 133 -15.41 -12.26 7.95
CA LEU A 133 -14.85 -13.59 7.85
C LEU A 133 -14.84 -14.24 9.23
N THR A 134 -14.99 -15.57 9.29
CA THR A 134 -14.64 -16.26 10.54
C THR A 134 -13.14 -16.15 10.79
N PRO A 135 -12.67 -16.16 12.05
CA PRO A 135 -11.24 -16.13 12.34
C PRO A 135 -10.46 -17.23 11.59
N GLN A 136 -11.05 -18.42 11.44
CA GLN A 136 -10.44 -19.52 10.70
C GLN A 136 -10.30 -19.21 9.20
N THR A 137 -11.35 -18.66 8.57
CA THR A 137 -11.28 -18.29 7.14
C THR A 137 -10.28 -17.16 6.92
N TYR A 138 -10.30 -16.15 7.79
CA TYR A 138 -9.36 -15.03 7.74
C TYR A 138 -7.91 -15.51 7.85
N ARG A 139 -7.65 -16.39 8.83
CA ARG A 139 -6.35 -17.05 8.99
C ARG A 139 -5.90 -17.76 7.72
N SER A 140 -6.77 -18.56 7.11
CA SER A 140 -6.45 -19.32 5.89
C SER A 140 -6.13 -18.37 4.72
N VAL A 141 -6.90 -17.31 4.52
CA VAL A 141 -6.66 -16.32 3.45
C VAL A 141 -5.32 -15.62 3.65
N VAL A 142 -5.05 -15.10 4.85
CA VAL A 142 -3.78 -14.40 5.15
C VAL A 142 -2.58 -15.34 4.97
N HIS A 143 -2.71 -16.58 5.45
CA HIS A 143 -1.69 -17.62 5.31
C HIS A 143 -1.37 -17.91 3.84
N ASP A 144 -2.38 -18.13 3.00
CA ASP A 144 -2.18 -18.48 1.58
C ASP A 144 -1.61 -17.32 0.77
N VAL A 145 -2.00 -16.08 1.09
CA VAL A 145 -1.40 -14.89 0.47
C VAL A 145 0.07 -14.73 0.88
N ALA A 146 0.39 -14.98 2.15
CA ALA A 146 1.77 -14.94 2.63
C ALA A 146 2.63 -16.04 2.00
N LEU A 147 2.11 -17.27 1.85
CA LEU A 147 2.78 -18.33 1.12
C LEU A 147 3.03 -17.97 -0.34
N SER A 148 2.08 -17.30 -0.99
CA SER A 148 2.24 -16.85 -2.38
C SER A 148 3.37 -15.81 -2.50
N ALA A 149 3.53 -14.93 -1.50
CA ALA A 149 4.65 -14.00 -1.46
C ALA A 149 6.00 -14.73 -1.29
N ILE A 150 6.05 -15.74 -0.43
CA ILE A 150 7.24 -16.58 -0.22
C ILE A 150 7.60 -17.32 -1.51
N ASP A 151 6.63 -17.95 -2.17
CA ASP A 151 6.83 -18.69 -3.43
C ASP A 151 7.29 -17.77 -4.58
N ALA A 152 6.84 -16.51 -4.59
CA ALA A 152 7.30 -15.52 -5.58
C ALA A 152 8.76 -15.10 -5.41
N GLY A 153 9.41 -15.45 -4.29
CA GLY A 153 10.83 -15.16 -4.02
C GLY A 153 11.08 -13.96 -3.11
N PHE A 154 10.08 -13.46 -2.39
CA PHE A 154 10.32 -12.45 -1.36
C PHE A 154 11.03 -13.07 -0.15
N HIS A 155 12.02 -12.34 0.39
CA HIS A 155 12.80 -12.78 1.54
C HIS A 155 12.16 -12.40 2.88
N ASN A 156 11.43 -11.28 2.91
CA ASN A 156 10.66 -10.86 4.07
C ASN A 156 9.21 -10.62 3.68
N VAL A 157 8.31 -11.09 4.52
CA VAL A 157 6.87 -10.85 4.40
C VAL A 157 6.41 -10.13 5.67
N PHE A 158 5.87 -8.92 5.51
CA PHE A 158 5.35 -8.10 6.59
C PHE A 158 3.83 -8.12 6.55
N ILE A 159 3.22 -8.69 7.60
CA ILE A 159 1.77 -8.81 7.75
C ILE A 159 1.29 -7.74 8.72
N MET A 160 0.30 -6.95 8.32
CA MET A 160 -0.27 -5.87 9.11
C MET A 160 -1.77 -5.73 8.89
N GLY A 161 -2.48 -5.10 9.83
CA GLY A 161 -3.92 -4.92 9.78
C GLY A 161 -4.35 -3.52 10.21
N ASP A 162 -5.33 -2.95 9.53
CA ASP A 162 -5.91 -1.63 9.84
C ASP A 162 -7.16 -1.75 10.73
N HIS A 163 -7.70 -2.95 10.90
CA HIS A 163 -8.88 -3.24 11.71
C HIS A 163 -8.49 -3.86 13.05
N GLY A 164 -9.21 -3.51 14.13
CA GLY A 164 -8.92 -3.97 15.49
C GLY A 164 -9.09 -5.46 15.68
N ASP A 165 -10.20 -6.02 15.20
CA ASP A 165 -10.43 -7.46 15.27
C ASP A 165 -9.55 -8.22 14.28
N GLY A 166 -9.02 -9.37 14.70
CA GLY A 166 -8.17 -10.21 13.87
C GLY A 166 -6.67 -9.92 13.97
N GLN A 167 -6.23 -8.94 14.76
CA GLN A 167 -4.81 -8.65 14.97
C GLN A 167 -4.04 -9.84 15.57
N ASP A 168 -4.67 -10.59 16.48
CA ASP A 168 -4.15 -11.82 17.07
C ASP A 168 -3.97 -12.92 16.00
N VAL A 169 -4.89 -13.02 15.05
CA VAL A 169 -4.82 -13.97 13.93
C VAL A 169 -3.63 -13.64 13.03
N LEU A 170 -3.40 -12.36 12.71
CA LEU A 170 -2.26 -11.92 11.91
C LEU A 170 -0.93 -12.29 12.59
N GLY A 171 -0.81 -12.03 13.89
CA GLY A 171 0.35 -12.42 14.68
C GLY A 171 0.59 -13.93 14.70
N ALA A 172 -0.48 -14.71 14.86
CA ALA A 172 -0.39 -16.17 14.86
C ALA A 172 0.09 -16.74 13.51
N VAL A 173 -0.44 -16.20 12.38
CA VAL A 173 -0.01 -16.59 11.02
C VAL A 173 1.46 -16.23 10.78
N ALA A 174 1.86 -15.02 11.17
CA ALA A 174 3.25 -14.59 11.00
C ALA A 174 4.22 -15.50 11.77
N ASN A 175 3.92 -15.79 13.04
CA ASN A 175 4.75 -16.65 13.88
C ASN A 175 4.87 -18.08 13.34
N GLU A 176 3.77 -18.65 12.85
CA GLU A 176 3.76 -19.99 12.27
C GLU A 176 4.61 -20.06 11.00
N LEU A 177 4.41 -19.13 10.08
CA LEU A 177 5.16 -19.10 8.83
C LEU A 177 6.63 -18.75 9.07
N ASP A 178 6.95 -17.83 9.98
CA ASP A 178 8.35 -17.53 10.33
C ASP A 178 9.07 -18.78 10.89
N ALA A 179 8.43 -19.50 11.80
CA ALA A 179 9.00 -20.75 12.33
C ALA A 179 9.27 -21.81 11.24
N GLN A 180 8.41 -21.90 10.24
CA GLN A 180 8.52 -22.84 9.14
C GLN A 180 9.58 -22.45 8.10
N TRP A 181 9.71 -21.15 7.80
CA TRP A 181 10.48 -20.66 6.67
C TRP A 181 11.81 -19.99 7.05
N LYS A 182 11.99 -19.57 8.30
CA LYS A 182 13.27 -19.04 8.80
C LYS A 182 14.46 -19.97 8.53
N PRO A 183 14.37 -21.31 8.72
CA PRO A 183 15.48 -22.21 8.36
C PRO A 183 15.82 -22.25 6.87
N LYS A 184 14.94 -21.72 6.02
CA LYS A 184 15.11 -21.61 4.56
C LYS A 184 15.50 -20.20 4.12
N GLY A 185 15.81 -19.29 5.05
CA GLY A 185 16.24 -17.93 4.78
C GLY A 185 15.12 -16.92 4.50
N VAL A 186 13.86 -17.29 4.71
CA VAL A 186 12.72 -16.37 4.56
C VAL A 186 12.18 -16.00 5.94
N ARG A 187 11.81 -14.76 6.13
CA ARG A 187 11.24 -14.26 7.39
C ARG A 187 9.81 -13.78 7.18
N VAL A 188 8.99 -14.02 8.17
CA VAL A 188 7.59 -13.53 8.19
C VAL A 188 7.36 -12.80 9.51
N PHE A 189 6.94 -11.55 9.41
CA PHE A 189 6.79 -10.67 10.56
C PHE A 189 5.39 -10.11 10.67
N TYR A 190 4.86 -10.03 11.87
CA TYR A 190 3.71 -9.23 12.19
C TYR A 190 4.17 -7.82 12.61
N VAL A 191 3.53 -6.79 12.05
CA VAL A 191 3.87 -5.38 12.27
C VAL A 191 2.68 -4.67 12.94
N PRO A 192 2.53 -4.77 14.28
CA PRO A 192 1.41 -4.19 15.01
C PRO A 192 1.54 -2.70 15.35
N ASP A 193 2.74 -2.11 15.31
CA ASP A 193 2.96 -0.75 15.82
C ASP A 193 2.14 0.30 15.07
N LEU A 194 1.94 0.09 13.76
CA LEU A 194 1.12 0.98 12.93
C LEU A 194 -0.36 1.06 13.38
N TYR A 195 -0.82 0.12 14.19
CA TYR A 195 -2.16 0.10 14.74
C TYR A 195 -2.16 0.47 16.22
N PHE A 196 -1.47 -0.30 17.07
CA PHE A 196 -1.55 -0.12 18.52
C PHE A 196 -0.79 1.11 19.01
N LYS A 197 0.40 1.36 18.48
CA LYS A 197 1.21 2.51 18.89
C LYS A 197 0.65 3.80 18.29
N GLU A 198 0.19 3.76 17.05
CA GLU A 198 -0.51 4.88 16.41
C GLU A 198 -1.73 5.31 17.23
N LYS A 199 -2.62 4.38 17.64
CA LYS A 199 -3.78 4.68 18.49
C LYS A 199 -3.38 5.36 19.81
N GLN A 200 -2.29 4.92 20.45
CA GLN A 200 -1.78 5.56 21.66
C GLN A 200 -1.28 6.98 21.38
N GLN A 201 -0.61 7.21 20.25
CA GLN A 201 -0.10 8.53 19.87
C GLN A 201 -1.25 9.47 19.49
N ALA A 202 -2.26 8.98 18.76
CA ALA A 202 -3.45 9.74 18.39
C ALA A 202 -4.22 10.19 19.65
N HIS A 203 -4.50 9.28 20.57
CA HIS A 203 -5.17 9.61 21.84
C HIS A 203 -4.36 10.61 22.68
N ALA A 204 -3.02 10.45 22.75
CA ALA A 204 -2.16 11.41 23.46
C ALA A 204 -2.18 12.79 22.79
N TYR A 205 -2.19 12.84 21.47
CA TYR A 205 -2.33 14.07 20.73
C TYR A 205 -3.68 14.76 20.99
N GLU A 206 -4.76 14.00 20.89
CA GLU A 206 -6.12 14.50 21.17
C GLU A 206 -6.24 15.08 22.58
N ALA A 207 -5.80 14.34 23.59
CA ALA A 207 -5.80 14.81 24.98
C ALA A 207 -5.01 16.11 25.17
N SER A 208 -3.84 16.24 24.53
CA SER A 208 -2.99 17.41 24.66
C SER A 208 -3.52 18.65 23.92
N HIS A 209 -4.45 18.46 22.97
CA HIS A 209 -5.04 19.52 22.17
C HIS A 209 -6.52 19.80 22.50
N GLY A 210 -7.03 19.19 23.60
CA GLY A 210 -8.42 19.41 24.04
C GLY A 210 -9.47 18.86 23.08
N LEU A 211 -9.10 17.83 22.31
CA LEU A 211 -9.99 17.09 21.43
C LEU A 211 -10.73 15.99 22.22
N PRO A 212 -11.83 15.43 21.70
CA PRO A 212 -12.50 14.28 22.29
C PRO A 212 -11.52 13.11 22.47
N THR A 213 -11.52 12.50 23.66
CA THR A 213 -10.62 11.37 23.97
C THR A 213 -11.34 10.03 24.06
N HIS A 214 -12.69 10.03 24.00
CA HIS A 214 -13.47 8.82 23.81
C HIS A 214 -13.60 8.58 22.31
N ASP A 215 -12.71 7.76 21.77
CA ASP A 215 -12.67 7.42 20.35
C ASP A 215 -12.37 5.93 20.17
N VAL A 216 -13.45 5.13 20.17
CA VAL A 216 -13.40 3.68 20.04
C VAL A 216 -13.65 3.24 18.61
N HIS A 217 -14.59 3.93 17.92
CA HIS A 217 -14.96 3.59 16.55
C HIS A 217 -15.67 4.76 15.84
N ALA A 218 -15.19 5.09 14.66
CA ALA A 218 -15.77 6.13 13.81
C ALA A 218 -15.82 7.53 14.46
N GLY A 219 -14.88 7.82 15.35
CA GLY A 219 -14.75 9.11 16.02
C GLY A 219 -13.79 10.06 15.30
N THR A 220 -13.07 10.88 16.07
CA THR A 220 -12.19 11.92 15.52
C THR A 220 -11.03 11.35 14.71
N ASP A 221 -10.32 10.34 15.21
CA ASP A 221 -9.14 9.75 14.56
C ASP A 221 -9.51 9.05 13.25
N ASP A 222 -10.41 8.07 13.30
CA ASP A 222 -10.90 7.30 12.16
C ASP A 222 -11.43 8.21 11.04
N THR A 223 -12.24 9.22 11.43
CA THR A 223 -12.84 10.14 10.46
C THR A 223 -11.79 11.07 9.85
N SER A 224 -10.84 11.56 10.64
CA SER A 224 -9.76 12.41 10.18
C SER A 224 -8.84 11.71 9.18
N GLU A 225 -8.45 10.47 9.47
CA GLU A 225 -7.63 9.67 8.55
C GLU A 225 -8.30 9.52 7.18
N LEU A 226 -9.59 9.20 7.16
CA LEU A 226 -10.30 9.07 5.90
C LEU A 226 -10.51 10.43 5.21
N MET A 227 -10.74 11.52 5.95
CA MET A 227 -10.82 12.89 5.38
C MET A 227 -9.51 13.29 4.68
N ALA A 228 -8.35 12.94 5.23
CA ALA A 228 -7.06 13.23 4.61
C ALA A 228 -6.90 12.56 3.23
N LEU A 229 -7.52 11.40 3.04
CA LEU A 229 -7.47 10.65 1.79
C LEU A 229 -8.62 10.99 0.83
N ASP A 230 -9.68 11.64 1.30
CA ASP A 230 -10.91 11.92 0.53
C ASP A 230 -10.87 13.25 -0.23
N GLY A 231 -9.81 13.50 -0.97
CA GLY A 231 -9.65 14.72 -1.77
C GLY A 231 -10.76 14.97 -2.80
N GLN A 232 -11.62 13.98 -3.07
CA GLN A 232 -12.77 14.12 -3.98
C GLN A 232 -14.11 14.16 -3.25
N HIS A 233 -14.13 14.21 -1.93
CA HIS A 233 -15.33 14.25 -1.08
C HIS A 233 -16.36 13.13 -1.38
N ARG A 234 -15.86 11.90 -1.62
CA ARG A 234 -16.69 10.74 -1.97
C ARG A 234 -17.02 9.86 -0.77
N TRP A 235 -16.17 9.86 0.25
CA TRP A 235 -16.22 8.88 1.34
C TRP A 235 -16.77 9.44 2.65
N ILE A 236 -16.76 10.76 2.82
CA ILE A 236 -17.27 11.44 4.03
C ILE A 236 -18.57 12.20 3.73
N ARG A 237 -19.54 12.11 4.63
CA ARG A 237 -20.80 12.86 4.66
C ARG A 237 -20.73 13.83 5.83
N THR A 238 -20.23 15.02 5.59
CA THR A 238 -19.98 16.03 6.64
C THR A 238 -21.26 16.52 7.32
N ASP A 239 -22.41 16.41 6.65
CA ASP A 239 -23.73 16.70 7.20
C ASP A 239 -24.28 15.63 8.17
N LYS A 240 -23.55 14.50 8.33
CA LYS A 240 -23.92 13.37 9.19
C LYS A 240 -22.99 13.18 10.38
N LEU A 241 -22.03 14.09 10.60
CA LEU A 241 -21.13 14.04 11.74
C LEU A 241 -21.92 14.32 13.03
N ALA A 242 -21.94 13.36 13.94
CA ALA A 242 -22.60 13.48 15.24
C ALA A 242 -21.92 12.55 16.27
N PRO A 243 -21.71 13.04 17.51
CA PRO A 243 -21.14 12.21 18.57
C PRO A 243 -22.13 11.12 18.99
N SER A 244 -21.61 9.99 19.43
CA SER A 244 -22.41 8.88 19.94
C SER A 244 -21.56 8.01 20.86
N GLU A 245 -22.16 7.56 21.95
CA GLU A 245 -21.56 6.63 22.91
C GLU A 245 -22.60 5.78 23.63
N GLY A 246 -22.15 4.71 24.27
CA GLY A 246 -22.98 3.86 25.10
C GLY A 246 -24.15 3.24 24.34
N ALA A 247 -25.38 3.39 24.84
CA ALA A 247 -26.58 2.79 24.24
C ALA A 247 -26.90 3.32 22.83
N GLN A 248 -26.40 4.50 22.46
CA GLN A 248 -26.64 5.09 21.14
C GLN A 248 -25.78 4.40 20.05
N THR A 249 -24.61 3.90 20.38
CA THR A 249 -23.71 3.17 19.48
C THR A 249 -24.41 2.04 18.74
N ALA A 250 -25.34 1.35 19.41
CA ALA A 250 -26.11 0.28 18.77
C ALA A 250 -27.00 0.73 17.61
N ARG A 251 -27.35 2.02 17.53
CA ARG A 251 -28.19 2.60 16.47
C ARG A 251 -27.41 3.38 15.45
N THR A 252 -26.35 4.07 15.87
CA THR A 252 -25.56 4.96 15.02
C THR A 252 -24.36 4.26 14.39
N GLY A 253 -23.83 3.22 15.05
CA GLY A 253 -22.56 2.60 14.68
C GLY A 253 -21.33 3.46 15.03
N VAL A 254 -21.50 4.61 15.68
CA VAL A 254 -20.40 5.47 16.13
C VAL A 254 -20.19 5.26 17.64
N ASP A 255 -18.96 5.16 18.07
CA ASP A 255 -18.55 5.15 19.47
C ASP A 255 -17.38 6.13 19.64
N GLY A 256 -17.72 7.41 19.69
CA GLY A 256 -16.80 8.54 19.69
C GLY A 256 -17.46 9.84 19.20
N ASP A 257 -16.65 10.86 18.93
CA ASP A 257 -17.10 12.16 18.43
C ASP A 257 -16.37 12.55 17.13
N PRO A 258 -16.99 12.36 15.95
CA PRO A 258 -16.37 12.73 14.67
C PRO A 258 -16.45 14.23 14.36
N THR A 259 -17.12 15.05 15.19
CA THR A 259 -17.39 16.48 14.87
C THR A 259 -16.14 17.36 14.87
N LYS A 260 -15.05 16.86 15.45
CA LYS A 260 -13.74 17.54 15.49
C LYS A 260 -12.75 17.02 14.45
N ALA A 261 -13.14 16.05 13.64
CA ALA A 261 -12.31 15.49 12.62
C ALA A 261 -11.97 16.50 11.53
N THR A 262 -10.72 16.47 11.09
CA THR A 262 -10.21 17.28 9.98
C THR A 262 -9.18 16.52 9.17
N ALA A 263 -9.04 16.84 7.89
CA ALA A 263 -7.99 16.26 7.04
C ALA A 263 -6.58 16.53 7.60
N ALA A 264 -6.35 17.70 8.22
CA ALA A 264 -5.05 18.03 8.82
C ALA A 264 -4.69 17.12 10.01
N LEU A 265 -5.67 16.73 10.84
CA LEU A 265 -5.47 15.73 11.89
C LEU A 265 -5.18 14.36 11.27
N GLY A 266 -5.93 13.99 10.23
CA GLY A 266 -5.71 12.74 9.51
C GLY A 266 -4.30 12.63 8.93
N ASP A 267 -3.74 13.69 8.38
CA ASP A 267 -2.35 13.74 7.90
C ASP A 267 -1.33 13.47 9.04
N ILE A 268 -1.66 13.87 10.29
CA ILE A 268 -0.81 13.60 11.44
C ILE A 268 -0.90 12.12 11.83
N PHE A 269 -2.11 11.57 11.95
CA PHE A 269 -2.33 10.18 12.38
C PHE A 269 -1.83 9.18 11.32
N LEU A 270 -2.06 9.44 10.05
CA LEU A 270 -1.49 8.63 8.96
C LEU A 270 0.04 8.64 8.96
N ARG A 271 0.69 9.77 9.32
CA ARG A 271 2.16 9.79 9.50
C ARG A 271 2.61 8.92 10.66
N TYR A 272 1.89 8.89 11.78
CA TYR A 272 2.20 7.98 12.89
C TYR A 272 2.17 6.53 12.40
N LYS A 273 1.10 6.09 11.70
CA LYS A 273 1.03 4.75 11.11
C LYS A 273 2.24 4.42 10.24
N ILE A 274 2.60 5.31 9.32
CA ILE A 274 3.70 5.09 8.37
C ILE A 274 5.04 5.03 9.11
N ASP A 275 5.29 5.99 10.00
CA ASP A 275 6.59 6.12 10.68
C ASP A 275 6.82 4.97 11.66
N ASP A 276 5.80 4.55 12.39
CA ASP A 276 5.86 3.42 13.29
C ASP A 276 6.08 2.10 12.55
N ALA A 277 5.33 1.86 11.45
CA ALA A 277 5.54 0.68 10.61
C ALA A 277 6.97 0.63 10.04
N VAL A 278 7.43 1.73 9.45
CA VAL A 278 8.78 1.79 8.85
C VAL A 278 9.86 1.60 9.91
N SER A 279 9.68 2.20 11.09
CA SER A 279 10.61 2.03 12.20
C SER A 279 10.69 0.58 12.67
N GLN A 280 9.54 -0.05 12.86
CA GLN A 280 9.44 -1.46 13.28
C GLN A 280 10.01 -2.39 12.21
N ILE A 281 9.65 -2.22 10.93
CA ILE A 281 10.16 -3.03 9.83
C ILE A 281 11.69 -2.95 9.74
N ARG A 282 12.26 -1.74 9.81
CA ARG A 282 13.72 -1.56 9.79
C ARG A 282 14.41 -2.19 11.00
N ALA A 283 13.77 -2.22 12.16
CA ALA A 283 14.32 -2.88 13.35
C ALA A 283 14.29 -4.42 13.20
N LEU A 284 13.22 -4.96 12.58
CA LEU A 284 13.08 -6.40 12.34
C LEU A 284 14.04 -6.89 11.23
N ASP A 285 14.30 -6.07 10.22
CA ASP A 285 15.19 -6.42 9.09
C ASP A 285 16.69 -6.34 9.46
N LYS A 286 17.06 -5.55 10.44
CA LYS A 286 18.45 -5.40 10.96
C LYS A 286 18.92 -6.56 11.83
N ASN A 287 18.21 -7.69 11.88
CA ASN A 287 18.59 -8.81 12.75
C ASN A 287 19.94 -9.40 12.30
N PRO A 288 20.97 -9.43 13.19
CA PRO A 288 22.39 -9.74 12.85
C PRO A 288 22.65 -11.17 12.37
N GLN A 289 21.63 -12.02 12.25
CA GLN A 289 21.77 -13.37 11.69
C GLN A 289 21.83 -13.43 10.16
N ARG A 290 21.91 -12.28 9.44
CA ARG A 290 22.07 -12.20 7.99
C ARG A 290 23.52 -11.94 7.54
N GLU A 291 24.44 -11.65 8.46
CA GLU A 291 25.85 -11.35 8.13
C GLU A 291 26.80 -12.54 8.32
N GLU A 292 26.28 -13.76 8.48
CA GLU A 292 27.03 -15.01 8.44
C GLU A 292 26.53 -15.88 7.24
#